data_c6dd15d2db8db5ac7ab46e2b160d031d
#
_entry.id   c6dd15d2db8db5ac7ab46e2b160d031d
#
_cell.length_a   1.000
_cell.length_b   1.000
_cell.length_c   1.000
_cell.angle_alpha   90.00
_cell.angle_beta   90.00
_cell.angle_gamma   90.00
#
_symmetry.space_group_name_H-M   'P 1'
#
loop_
_entity.id
_entity.type
_entity.pdbx_description
1 polymer ?
#
loop_
_entity_poly.entity_id
_entity_poly.type
_entity_poly.pdbx_seq_one_letter_code
_entity_poly.pdbx_strand_id
1 'polypeptide(L)'
;MRIMVVTDQYEPMVGGVPTVTRELAHGLAERGHSVALVVPSPGWRGRRTTAGRVSVTFRGSLRWPWYEDMRLGCLPASAARKLISSFAPDVAHIHSPVTLGVMARIGASRRRVPVVYTNHYLPANVRPSTAPRSRVLDDVFYRHVVGFSNRCSYVTAPTATALGLLRERGLRVPSGVVSNGVDLRAYSPGPADGQIRQRHRLPAGRPLILSVGRLSPEKRIDVLLDAAAQLIHRNPGARVAVAGTGPEEARLRAHAQRLGLAGQVRFLGFVPRSDLASLYRLADIFAITSEAELQSLTTMEAMATGLPVVAVDAYALSELVRHHDNGFLARPGHAAQVAAYLDLLCCDPSLRARMSASSLRIIKGHERQRMLAEWESVYRTLVPARAGAR
;
A
#
# COMPACT_ATOMS: atom_id res chain seq x y z
N MET A 1 -13.14 19.91 -11.22
CA MET A 1 -13.80 18.71 -11.76
C MET A 1 -14.63 18.04 -10.67
N ARG A 2 -15.61 17.22 -11.05
CA ARG A 2 -16.39 16.35 -10.17
C ARG A 2 -15.85 14.93 -10.32
N ILE A 3 -15.22 14.40 -9.29
CA ILE A 3 -14.48 13.14 -9.33
C ILE A 3 -15.18 12.15 -8.41
N MET A 4 -15.55 10.98 -8.94
CA MET A 4 -16.11 9.89 -8.13
C MET A 4 -15.04 8.83 -7.93
N VAL A 5 -14.63 8.60 -6.68
CA VAL A 5 -13.67 7.55 -6.29
C VAL A 5 -14.45 6.36 -5.72
N VAL A 6 -14.16 5.15 -6.19
CA VAL A 6 -14.90 3.93 -5.80
C VAL A 6 -13.92 2.83 -5.38
N THR A 7 -14.15 2.24 -4.21
CA THR A 7 -13.35 1.13 -3.72
C THR A 7 -14.19 0.16 -2.88
N ASP A 8 -13.88 -1.14 -2.94
CA ASP A 8 -14.43 -2.15 -2.03
C ASP A 8 -13.55 -2.36 -0.78
N GLN A 9 -12.44 -1.63 -0.67
CA GLN A 9 -11.54 -1.66 0.48
C GLN A 9 -11.50 -0.28 1.15
N TYR A 10 -12.06 -0.18 2.35
CA TYR A 10 -12.12 1.06 3.13
C TYR A 10 -12.20 0.76 4.63
N GLU A 11 -12.09 1.77 5.45
CA GLU A 11 -12.19 1.65 6.91
C GLU A 11 -13.42 0.83 7.36
N PRO A 12 -13.29 -0.04 8.37
CA PRO A 12 -12.18 -0.18 9.32
C PRO A 12 -10.98 -1.00 8.83
N MET A 13 -10.98 -1.48 7.59
CA MET A 13 -9.86 -2.22 7.02
C MET A 13 -8.58 -1.36 7.00
N VAL A 14 -7.50 -1.89 7.58
CA VAL A 14 -6.18 -1.27 7.55
C VAL A 14 -5.36 -1.86 6.39
N GLY A 15 -4.81 -1.00 5.54
CA GLY A 15 -4.02 -1.48 4.39
C GLY A 15 -3.65 -0.37 3.41
N GLY A 16 -2.92 -0.74 2.38
CA GLY A 16 -2.45 0.19 1.35
C GLY A 16 -3.59 0.83 0.56
N VAL A 17 -4.55 0.05 0.06
CA VAL A 17 -5.66 0.56 -0.77
C VAL A 17 -6.56 1.53 -0.02
N PRO A 18 -7.04 1.24 1.21
CA PRO A 18 -7.78 2.21 2.01
C PRO A 18 -7.02 3.51 2.23
N THR A 19 -5.72 3.42 2.50
CA THR A 19 -4.86 4.60 2.70
C THR A 19 -4.76 5.43 1.41
N VAL A 20 -4.40 4.82 0.30
CA VAL A 20 -4.23 5.51 -0.99
C VAL A 20 -5.53 6.16 -1.46
N THR A 21 -6.66 5.46 -1.37
CA THR A 21 -7.95 6.01 -1.81
C THR A 21 -8.40 7.18 -0.96
N ARG A 22 -8.17 7.13 0.35
CA ARG A 22 -8.45 8.25 1.26
C ARG A 22 -7.56 9.45 0.95
N GLU A 23 -6.24 9.25 0.86
CA GLU A 23 -5.29 10.32 0.55
C GLU A 23 -5.56 10.98 -0.81
N LEU A 24 -5.90 10.17 -1.82
CA LEU A 24 -6.30 10.67 -3.13
C LEU A 24 -7.58 11.52 -3.04
N ALA A 25 -8.64 11.00 -2.40
CA ALA A 25 -9.92 11.69 -2.32
C ALA A 25 -9.80 13.03 -1.58
N HIS A 26 -9.13 13.03 -0.43
CA HIS A 26 -8.91 14.25 0.36
C HIS A 26 -7.97 15.22 -0.35
N GLY A 27 -6.87 14.75 -0.93
CA GLY A 27 -5.92 15.58 -1.64
C GLY A 27 -6.53 16.28 -2.87
N LEU A 28 -7.36 15.58 -3.63
CA LEU A 28 -8.09 16.19 -4.76
C LEU A 28 -9.12 17.23 -4.27
N ALA A 29 -9.79 16.98 -3.15
CA ALA A 29 -10.73 17.92 -2.57
C ALA A 29 -10.03 19.18 -2.01
N GLU A 30 -8.84 19.03 -1.41
CA GLU A 30 -7.98 20.14 -0.99
C GLU A 30 -7.55 21.01 -2.17
N ARG A 31 -7.38 20.43 -3.35
CA ARG A 31 -7.04 21.12 -4.62
C ARG A 31 -8.24 21.69 -5.36
N GLY A 32 -9.42 21.74 -4.71
CA GLY A 32 -10.62 22.39 -5.21
C GLY A 32 -11.54 21.55 -6.10
N HIS A 33 -11.32 20.22 -6.15
CA HIS A 33 -12.25 19.32 -6.83
C HIS A 33 -13.44 18.94 -5.95
N SER A 34 -14.62 18.72 -6.57
CA SER A 34 -15.76 18.08 -5.89
C SER A 34 -15.57 16.58 -5.91
N VAL A 35 -15.36 15.97 -4.74
CA VAL A 35 -15.05 14.54 -4.64
C VAL A 35 -16.17 13.78 -3.94
N ALA A 36 -16.66 12.71 -4.59
CA ALA A 36 -17.54 11.71 -3.99
C ALA A 36 -16.80 10.39 -3.83
N LEU A 37 -16.69 9.87 -2.61
CA LEU A 37 -16.09 8.60 -2.30
C LEU A 37 -17.19 7.57 -2.04
N VAL A 38 -17.17 6.44 -2.75
CA VAL A 38 -18.14 5.34 -2.63
C VAL A 38 -17.47 4.12 -2.09
N VAL A 39 -17.90 3.66 -0.91
CA VAL A 39 -17.23 2.63 -0.11
C VAL A 39 -18.23 1.65 0.50
N PRO A 40 -17.78 0.44 0.91
CA PRO A 40 -18.63 -0.47 1.66
C PRO A 40 -18.91 0.05 3.07
N SER A 41 -20.12 -0.16 3.56
CA SER A 41 -20.50 0.09 4.96
C SER A 41 -20.02 -1.07 5.85
N PRO A 42 -19.73 -0.83 7.13
CA PRO A 42 -19.51 -1.90 8.10
C PRO A 42 -20.70 -2.87 8.28
N GLY A 43 -21.90 -2.49 7.80
CA GLY A 43 -23.14 -3.28 7.88
C GLY A 43 -24.02 -3.16 6.65
N TRP A 44 -25.25 -3.68 6.74
CA TRP A 44 -26.24 -3.66 5.65
C TRP A 44 -26.83 -2.27 5.34
N ARG A 45 -26.80 -1.36 6.31
CA ARG A 45 -27.37 -0.03 6.14
C ARG A 45 -26.38 0.88 5.44
N GLY A 46 -26.79 1.42 4.29
CA GLY A 46 -26.07 2.49 3.63
C GLY A 46 -26.28 3.82 4.38
N ARG A 47 -25.28 4.69 4.32
CA ARG A 47 -25.34 6.06 4.85
C ARG A 47 -24.53 7.01 3.97
N ARG A 48 -24.82 8.30 4.08
CA ARG A 48 -24.00 9.34 3.47
C ARG A 48 -23.51 10.28 4.55
N THR A 49 -22.24 10.61 4.48
CA THR A 49 -21.58 11.55 5.41
C THR A 49 -20.68 12.49 4.62
N THR A 50 -20.17 13.51 5.30
CA THR A 50 -19.12 14.38 4.76
C THR A 50 -17.90 14.25 5.65
N ALA A 51 -16.74 13.96 5.06
CA ALA A 51 -15.44 13.95 5.74
C ALA A 51 -14.59 15.09 5.15
N GLY A 52 -14.50 16.20 5.88
CA GLY A 52 -13.93 17.43 5.36
C GLY A 52 -14.70 17.90 4.11
N ARG A 53 -14.01 18.02 2.98
CA ARG A 53 -14.59 18.41 1.67
C ARG A 53 -15.04 17.23 0.81
N VAL A 54 -14.94 15.99 1.32
CA VAL A 54 -15.27 14.77 0.58
C VAL A 54 -16.65 14.27 0.99
N SER A 55 -17.54 14.06 0.03
CA SER A 55 -18.83 13.40 0.26
C SER A 55 -18.63 11.88 0.26
N VAL A 56 -18.82 11.21 1.38
CA VAL A 56 -18.65 9.76 1.52
C VAL A 56 -20.00 9.05 1.49
N THR A 57 -20.19 8.16 0.54
CA THR A 57 -21.38 7.31 0.42
C THR A 57 -21.02 5.88 0.81
N PHE A 58 -21.52 5.44 1.94
CA PHE A 58 -21.42 4.06 2.40
C PHE A 58 -22.53 3.23 1.78
N ARG A 59 -22.18 2.06 1.24
CA ARG A 59 -23.13 1.10 0.67
C ARG A 59 -23.19 -0.14 1.55
N GLY A 60 -24.39 -0.64 1.81
CA GLY A 60 -24.56 -1.90 2.56
C GLY A 60 -23.68 -3.00 1.99
N SER A 61 -23.10 -3.84 2.84
CA SER A 61 -22.08 -4.80 2.42
C SER A 61 -22.13 -6.08 3.23
N LEU A 62 -21.59 -7.16 2.64
CA LEU A 62 -21.30 -8.45 3.26
C LEU A 62 -19.81 -8.59 3.55
N ARG A 63 -19.47 -9.29 4.63
CA ARG A 63 -18.06 -9.69 4.84
C ARG A 63 -17.65 -10.72 3.79
N TRP A 64 -16.45 -10.55 3.26
CA TRP A 64 -15.85 -11.57 2.40
C TRP A 64 -15.22 -12.65 3.28
N PRO A 65 -15.65 -13.91 3.17
CA PRO A 65 -15.28 -14.93 4.15
C PRO A 65 -13.79 -15.33 4.08
N TRP A 66 -13.14 -15.10 2.94
CA TRP A 66 -11.77 -15.57 2.69
C TRP A 66 -10.70 -14.49 2.82
N TYR A 67 -11.08 -13.25 3.10
CA TYR A 67 -10.13 -12.18 3.30
C TYR A 67 -10.59 -11.30 4.46
N GLU A 68 -9.79 -11.30 5.52
CA GLU A 68 -10.09 -10.61 6.77
C GLU A 68 -10.38 -9.13 6.53
N ASP A 69 -11.47 -8.63 7.09
CA ASP A 69 -11.96 -7.25 6.98
C ASP A 69 -12.37 -6.77 5.59
N MET A 70 -12.20 -7.56 4.51
CA MET A 70 -12.73 -7.21 3.20
C MET A 70 -14.24 -7.33 3.16
N ARG A 71 -14.90 -6.36 2.55
CA ARG A 71 -16.36 -6.32 2.43
C ARG A 71 -16.78 -6.13 0.98
N LEU A 72 -17.77 -6.89 0.57
CA LEU A 72 -18.39 -6.76 -0.74
C LEU A 72 -19.57 -5.79 -0.65
N GLY A 73 -19.41 -4.59 -1.22
CA GLY A 73 -20.47 -3.60 -1.20
C GLY A 73 -21.62 -3.98 -2.14
N CYS A 74 -22.85 -3.80 -1.68
CA CYS A 74 -24.05 -4.01 -2.49
C CYS A 74 -24.43 -2.72 -3.21
N LEU A 75 -24.32 -2.71 -4.53
CA LEU A 75 -24.69 -1.58 -5.37
C LEU A 75 -25.50 -2.08 -6.59
N PRO A 76 -26.83 -2.25 -6.48
CA PRO A 76 -27.66 -2.63 -7.61
C PRO A 76 -27.53 -1.64 -8.79
N ALA A 77 -27.72 -2.12 -10.02
CA ALA A 77 -27.52 -1.32 -11.22
C ALA A 77 -28.38 -0.03 -11.25
N SER A 78 -29.60 -0.07 -10.70
CA SER A 78 -30.47 1.10 -10.52
C SER A 78 -29.86 2.13 -9.56
N ALA A 79 -29.33 1.67 -8.43
CA ALA A 79 -28.67 2.53 -7.44
C ALA A 79 -27.35 3.10 -7.96
N ALA A 80 -26.57 2.32 -8.73
CA ALA A 80 -25.37 2.82 -9.40
C ALA A 80 -25.71 3.94 -10.39
N ARG A 81 -26.74 3.74 -11.22
CA ARG A 81 -27.23 4.79 -12.14
C ARG A 81 -27.68 6.05 -11.40
N LYS A 82 -28.47 5.90 -10.34
CA LYS A 82 -28.94 7.03 -9.53
C LYS A 82 -27.76 7.79 -8.92
N LEU A 83 -26.74 7.07 -8.40
CA LEU A 83 -25.56 7.67 -7.83
C LEU A 83 -24.75 8.48 -8.85
N ILE A 84 -24.50 7.90 -10.04
CA ILE A 84 -23.82 8.58 -11.15
C ILE A 84 -24.63 9.79 -11.62
N SER A 85 -25.96 9.67 -11.77
CA SER A 85 -26.82 10.78 -12.23
C SER A 85 -26.88 11.91 -11.21
N SER A 86 -27.01 11.62 -9.93
CA SER A 86 -27.14 12.63 -8.88
C SER A 86 -25.83 13.38 -8.60
N PHE A 87 -24.71 12.70 -8.66
CA PHE A 87 -23.41 13.35 -8.50
C PHE A 87 -22.89 13.93 -9.81
N ALA A 88 -23.30 13.41 -10.98
CA ALA A 88 -22.86 13.81 -12.31
C ALA A 88 -21.34 13.98 -12.40
N PRO A 89 -20.54 12.91 -12.16
CA PRO A 89 -19.10 13.01 -12.19
C PRO A 89 -18.56 13.30 -13.59
N ASP A 90 -17.49 14.07 -13.69
CA ASP A 90 -16.72 14.24 -14.91
C ASP A 90 -15.87 12.99 -15.20
N VAL A 91 -15.43 12.30 -14.15
CA VAL A 91 -14.64 11.05 -14.20
C VAL A 91 -14.99 10.14 -13.02
N ALA A 92 -15.02 8.83 -13.27
CA ALA A 92 -15.13 7.80 -12.22
C ALA A 92 -13.79 7.06 -12.09
N HIS A 93 -13.17 7.12 -10.92
CA HIS A 93 -11.91 6.45 -10.63
C HIS A 93 -12.15 5.25 -9.70
N ILE A 94 -11.84 4.06 -10.17
CA ILE A 94 -12.11 2.79 -9.51
C ILE A 94 -10.80 2.18 -9.02
N HIS A 95 -10.76 1.79 -7.74
CA HIS A 95 -9.59 1.17 -7.11
C HIS A 95 -9.77 -0.33 -6.83
N SER A 96 -10.97 -0.88 -7.09
CA SER A 96 -11.21 -2.32 -6.93
C SER A 96 -12.13 -2.84 -8.05
N PRO A 97 -11.74 -3.91 -8.77
CA PRO A 97 -12.53 -4.49 -9.85
C PRO A 97 -13.53 -5.54 -9.31
N VAL A 98 -14.13 -5.26 -8.14
CA VAL A 98 -15.05 -6.16 -7.45
C VAL A 98 -16.47 -5.58 -7.52
N THR A 99 -17.28 -5.74 -6.50
CA THR A 99 -18.72 -5.44 -6.58
C THR A 99 -19.04 -3.97 -6.82
N LEU A 100 -18.55 -3.07 -5.97
CA LEU A 100 -18.80 -1.62 -6.14
C LEU A 100 -18.17 -1.09 -7.42
N GLY A 101 -16.94 -1.48 -7.70
CA GLY A 101 -16.22 -1.04 -8.89
C GLY A 101 -16.87 -1.50 -10.19
N VAL A 102 -17.31 -2.77 -10.28
CA VAL A 102 -18.01 -3.31 -11.45
C VAL A 102 -19.31 -2.55 -11.70
N MET A 103 -20.11 -2.33 -10.66
CA MET A 103 -21.40 -1.66 -10.80
C MET A 103 -21.26 -0.16 -11.09
N ALA A 104 -20.26 0.49 -10.48
CA ALA A 104 -19.93 1.88 -10.79
C ALA A 104 -19.48 2.05 -12.26
N ARG A 105 -18.65 1.14 -12.77
CA ARG A 105 -18.22 1.14 -14.17
C ARG A 105 -19.43 1.00 -15.13
N ILE A 106 -20.33 0.04 -14.84
CA ILE A 106 -21.57 -0.14 -15.64
C ILE A 106 -22.43 1.13 -15.62
N GLY A 107 -22.60 1.73 -14.43
CA GLY A 107 -23.35 2.98 -14.29
C GLY A 107 -22.72 4.16 -15.06
N ALA A 108 -21.41 4.30 -14.99
CA ALA A 108 -20.62 5.33 -15.66
C ALA A 108 -20.68 5.18 -17.19
N SER A 109 -20.47 3.96 -17.70
CA SER A 109 -20.50 3.68 -19.15
C SER A 109 -21.83 4.06 -19.80
N ARG A 110 -22.97 3.83 -19.12
CA ARG A 110 -24.30 4.22 -19.61
C ARG A 110 -24.54 5.73 -19.69
N ARG A 111 -23.73 6.51 -19.01
CA ARG A 111 -23.74 7.97 -19.00
C ARG A 111 -22.57 8.59 -19.75
N ARG A 112 -21.76 7.76 -20.44
CA ARG A 112 -20.54 8.18 -21.14
C ARG A 112 -19.53 8.90 -20.25
N VAL A 113 -19.55 8.60 -18.93
CA VAL A 113 -18.54 9.09 -17.99
C VAL A 113 -17.27 8.25 -18.17
N PRO A 114 -16.11 8.87 -18.42
CA PRO A 114 -14.85 8.13 -18.53
C PRO A 114 -14.52 7.44 -17.20
N VAL A 115 -14.01 6.21 -17.32
CA VAL A 115 -13.64 5.37 -16.19
C VAL A 115 -12.14 5.16 -16.16
N VAL A 116 -11.51 5.53 -15.07
CA VAL A 116 -10.13 5.19 -14.73
C VAL A 116 -10.13 4.02 -13.77
N TYR A 117 -9.23 3.07 -13.97
CA TYR A 117 -9.01 1.99 -13.03
C TYR A 117 -7.54 1.96 -12.59
N THR A 118 -7.30 1.91 -11.27
CA THR A 118 -5.96 1.65 -10.72
C THR A 118 -5.88 0.24 -10.17
N ASN A 119 -4.93 -0.53 -10.69
CA ASN A 119 -4.68 -1.88 -10.19
C ASN A 119 -3.82 -1.85 -8.92
N HIS A 120 -4.38 -2.35 -7.83
CA HIS A 120 -3.71 -2.54 -6.53
C HIS A 120 -3.57 -4.01 -6.14
N TYR A 121 -3.88 -4.94 -7.04
CA TYR A 121 -4.06 -6.34 -6.69
C TYR A 121 -3.04 -7.24 -7.38
N LEU A 122 -2.48 -8.15 -6.58
CA LEU A 122 -1.79 -9.36 -7.01
C LEU A 122 -2.60 -10.58 -6.53
N PRO A 123 -2.53 -11.74 -7.22
CA PRO A 123 -3.15 -12.97 -6.74
C PRO A 123 -2.75 -13.32 -5.30
N ALA A 124 -1.46 -13.14 -4.97
CA ALA A 124 -0.94 -13.41 -3.63
C ALA A 124 -1.57 -12.54 -2.54
N ASN A 125 -2.01 -11.31 -2.87
CA ASN A 125 -2.57 -10.37 -1.90
C ASN A 125 -4.07 -10.57 -1.65
N VAL A 126 -4.75 -11.37 -2.46
CA VAL A 126 -6.21 -11.61 -2.35
C VAL A 126 -6.55 -13.07 -2.06
N ARG A 127 -5.55 -13.94 -2.07
CA ARG A 127 -5.72 -15.36 -1.79
C ARG A 127 -5.81 -15.57 -0.27
N PRO A 128 -6.71 -16.47 0.21
CA PRO A 128 -6.68 -16.92 1.59
C PRO A 128 -5.32 -17.49 1.97
N SER A 129 -4.87 -17.25 3.20
CA SER A 129 -3.59 -17.78 3.70
C SER A 129 -3.48 -19.30 3.64
N THR A 130 -4.62 -19.99 3.70
CA THR A 130 -4.74 -21.45 3.64
C THR A 130 -4.84 -22.01 2.22
N ALA A 131 -5.04 -21.16 1.21
CA ALA A 131 -5.22 -21.62 -0.16
C ALA A 131 -3.88 -21.96 -0.84
N PRO A 132 -3.78 -23.11 -1.54
CA PRO A 132 -2.56 -23.48 -2.23
C PRO A 132 -2.22 -22.49 -3.37
N ARG A 133 -0.94 -22.35 -3.67
CA ARG A 133 -0.50 -21.62 -4.87
C ARG A 133 -0.97 -22.40 -6.11
N SER A 134 -1.79 -21.77 -6.94
CA SER A 134 -2.37 -22.40 -8.14
C SER A 134 -2.26 -21.44 -9.32
N ARG A 135 -1.54 -21.85 -10.36
CA ARG A 135 -1.44 -21.10 -11.63
C ARG A 135 -2.81 -20.86 -12.26
N VAL A 136 -3.69 -21.85 -12.19
CA VAL A 136 -5.06 -21.75 -12.75
C VAL A 136 -5.85 -20.64 -12.05
N LEU A 137 -5.78 -20.57 -10.71
CA LEU A 137 -6.46 -19.51 -9.94
C LEU A 137 -5.86 -18.14 -10.24
N ASP A 138 -4.55 -18.06 -10.40
CA ASP A 138 -3.86 -16.82 -10.79
C ASP A 138 -4.28 -16.36 -12.19
N ASP A 139 -4.41 -17.27 -13.14
CA ASP A 139 -4.87 -16.98 -14.50
C ASP A 139 -6.33 -16.55 -14.53
N VAL A 140 -7.20 -17.16 -13.73
CA VAL A 140 -8.61 -16.74 -13.58
C VAL A 140 -8.67 -15.34 -12.98
N PHE A 141 -7.88 -15.07 -11.95
CA PHE A 141 -7.79 -13.75 -11.34
C PHE A 141 -7.35 -12.68 -12.36
N TYR A 142 -6.25 -12.91 -13.08
CA TYR A 142 -5.77 -11.96 -14.08
C TYR A 142 -6.74 -11.81 -15.26
N ARG A 143 -7.41 -12.88 -15.69
CA ARG A 143 -8.46 -12.79 -16.72
C ARG A 143 -9.60 -11.88 -16.28
N HIS A 144 -10.02 -11.95 -15.01
CA HIS A 144 -11.01 -11.05 -14.45
C HIS A 144 -10.52 -9.60 -14.42
N VAL A 145 -9.33 -9.36 -13.84
CA VAL A 145 -8.75 -8.02 -13.69
C VAL A 145 -8.52 -7.37 -15.06
N VAL A 146 -7.91 -8.08 -16.01
CA VAL A 146 -7.63 -7.56 -17.36
C VAL A 146 -8.93 -7.39 -18.15
N GLY A 147 -9.88 -8.32 -18.01
CA GLY A 147 -11.22 -8.19 -18.63
C GLY A 147 -11.99 -6.97 -18.11
N PHE A 148 -11.87 -6.65 -16.83
CA PHE A 148 -12.41 -5.42 -16.26
C PHE A 148 -11.65 -4.18 -16.79
N SER A 149 -10.32 -4.22 -16.76
CA SER A 149 -9.42 -3.16 -17.21
C SER A 149 -9.70 -2.74 -18.65
N ASN A 150 -9.83 -3.71 -19.55
CA ASN A 150 -10.09 -3.46 -20.98
C ASN A 150 -11.48 -2.86 -21.29
N ARG A 151 -12.31 -2.69 -20.26
CA ARG A 151 -13.60 -1.97 -20.35
C ARG A 151 -13.56 -0.60 -19.69
N CYS A 152 -12.39 -0.14 -19.27
CA CYS A 152 -12.16 1.21 -18.73
C CYS A 152 -11.59 2.13 -19.81
N SER A 153 -11.66 3.45 -19.60
CA SER A 153 -11.12 4.47 -20.52
C SER A 153 -9.59 4.60 -20.36
N TYR A 154 -9.10 4.35 -19.16
CA TYR A 154 -7.67 4.41 -18.82
C TYR A 154 -7.37 3.49 -17.65
N VAL A 155 -6.20 2.86 -17.68
CA VAL A 155 -5.75 1.97 -16.60
C VAL A 155 -4.41 2.43 -16.06
N THR A 156 -4.27 2.41 -14.74
CA THR A 156 -3.00 2.69 -14.08
C THR A 156 -2.57 1.56 -13.16
N ALA A 157 -1.31 1.57 -12.86
CA ALA A 157 -0.72 0.82 -11.75
C ALA A 157 0.32 1.70 -11.05
N PRO A 158 0.68 1.42 -9.78
CA PRO A 158 1.57 2.29 -9.02
C PRO A 158 3.04 2.20 -9.45
N THR A 159 3.42 1.18 -10.24
CA THR A 159 4.78 0.94 -10.71
C THR A 159 4.78 0.36 -12.12
N ALA A 160 5.95 0.44 -12.78
CA ALA A 160 6.15 -0.13 -14.12
C ALA A 160 5.99 -1.66 -14.11
N THR A 161 6.55 -2.33 -13.11
CA THR A 161 6.39 -3.77 -12.89
C THR A 161 4.91 -4.16 -12.77
N ALA A 162 4.14 -3.43 -11.95
CA ALA A 162 2.72 -3.69 -11.76
C ALA A 162 1.90 -3.50 -13.05
N LEU A 163 2.24 -2.50 -13.85
CA LEU A 163 1.61 -2.26 -15.14
C LEU A 163 2.03 -3.31 -16.18
N GLY A 164 3.30 -3.70 -16.19
CA GLY A 164 3.85 -4.76 -17.04
C GLY A 164 3.08 -6.07 -16.89
N LEU A 165 2.79 -6.48 -15.66
CA LEU A 165 2.00 -7.67 -15.36
C LEU A 165 0.61 -7.69 -16.05
N LEU A 166 -0.04 -6.55 -16.17
CA LEU A 166 -1.32 -6.44 -16.88
C LEU A 166 -1.14 -6.46 -18.39
N ARG A 167 -0.10 -5.79 -18.90
CA ARG A 167 0.22 -5.73 -20.35
C ARG A 167 0.57 -7.11 -20.89
N GLU A 168 1.41 -7.86 -20.18
CA GLU A 168 1.77 -9.24 -20.53
C GLU A 168 0.55 -10.17 -20.60
N ARG A 169 -0.52 -9.83 -19.87
CA ARG A 169 -1.79 -10.60 -19.83
C ARG A 169 -2.89 -10.02 -20.70
N GLY A 170 -2.56 -9.11 -21.62
CA GLY A 170 -3.46 -8.61 -22.65
C GLY A 170 -4.23 -7.34 -22.30
N LEU A 171 -3.68 -6.44 -21.49
CA LEU A 171 -4.19 -5.07 -21.35
C LEU A 171 -4.01 -4.31 -22.68
N ARG A 172 -5.09 -3.73 -23.21
CA ARG A 172 -5.13 -3.10 -24.55
C ARG A 172 -5.49 -1.62 -24.52
N VAL A 173 -6.09 -1.14 -23.43
CA VAL A 173 -6.51 0.26 -23.30
C VAL A 173 -5.33 1.17 -22.95
N PRO A 174 -5.45 2.50 -23.20
CA PRO A 174 -4.46 3.47 -22.74
C PRO A 174 -4.13 3.28 -21.25
N SER A 175 -2.85 3.32 -20.93
CA SER A 175 -2.42 2.99 -19.58
C SER A 175 -1.12 3.68 -19.20
N GLY A 176 -0.94 3.98 -17.92
CA GLY A 176 0.24 4.65 -17.38
C GLY A 176 0.56 4.26 -15.95
N VAL A 177 1.72 4.71 -15.49
CA VAL A 177 2.15 4.55 -14.10
C VAL A 177 1.84 5.84 -13.34
N VAL A 178 1.17 5.71 -12.19
CA VAL A 178 0.98 6.81 -11.24
C VAL A 178 1.28 6.26 -9.85
N SER A 179 2.30 6.79 -9.20
CA SER A 179 2.69 6.37 -7.85
C SER A 179 1.56 6.55 -6.83
N ASN A 180 1.52 5.69 -5.81
CA ASN A 180 0.60 5.85 -4.68
C ASN A 180 0.84 7.14 -3.87
N GLY A 181 2.03 7.71 -3.96
CA GLY A 181 2.43 8.90 -3.23
C GLY A 181 2.71 8.67 -1.74
N VAL A 182 3.56 9.50 -1.19
CA VAL A 182 3.86 9.56 0.25
C VAL A 182 3.86 11.01 0.72
N ASP A 183 3.34 11.26 1.91
CA ASP A 183 3.33 12.60 2.51
C ASP A 183 4.69 12.89 3.16
N LEU A 184 5.54 13.65 2.46
CA LEU A 184 6.87 14.04 2.94
C LEU A 184 6.85 15.06 4.09
N ARG A 185 5.68 15.62 4.42
CA ARG A 185 5.53 16.46 5.61
C ARG A 185 5.28 15.62 6.85
N ALA A 186 4.43 14.58 6.73
CA ALA A 186 4.16 13.64 7.80
C ALA A 186 5.36 12.72 8.07
N TYR A 187 5.97 12.23 7.01
CA TYR A 187 7.15 11.36 7.05
C TYR A 187 8.38 12.14 6.58
N SER A 188 9.21 12.55 7.52
CA SER A 188 10.45 13.31 7.27
C SER A 188 11.47 12.99 8.36
N PRO A 189 12.77 13.16 8.10
CA PRO A 189 13.78 13.12 9.16
C PRO A 189 13.46 14.10 10.27
N GLY A 190 13.85 13.77 11.47
CA GLY A 190 13.64 14.65 12.64
C GLY A 190 13.76 13.89 13.95
N PRO A 191 13.56 14.57 15.08
CA PRO A 191 13.57 13.93 16.39
C PRO A 191 12.42 12.93 16.49
N ALA A 192 12.70 11.80 17.12
CA ALA A 192 11.67 10.83 17.46
C ALA A 192 11.03 11.20 18.81
N ASP A 193 9.74 10.92 18.95
CA ASP A 193 9.07 11.08 20.23
C ASP A 193 9.56 10.01 21.22
N GLY A 194 10.17 10.46 22.32
CA GLY A 194 10.65 9.59 23.38
C GLY A 194 9.54 8.76 24.05
N GLN A 195 8.30 9.24 24.04
CA GLN A 195 7.16 8.47 24.57
C GLN A 195 6.87 7.23 23.73
N ILE A 196 7.04 7.30 22.41
CA ILE A 196 6.88 6.14 21.53
C ILE A 196 7.93 5.09 21.85
N ARG A 197 9.19 5.50 22.10
CA ARG A 197 10.27 4.60 22.55
C ARG A 197 9.90 3.89 23.86
N GLN A 198 9.41 4.64 24.83
CA GLN A 198 9.02 4.11 26.14
C GLN A 198 7.80 3.18 26.04
N ARG A 199 6.74 3.63 25.35
CA ARG A 199 5.49 2.85 25.13
C ARG A 199 5.79 1.48 24.53
N HIS A 200 6.65 1.43 23.55
CA HIS A 200 7.04 0.19 22.88
C HIS A 200 8.27 -0.49 23.52
N ARG A 201 8.82 0.09 24.62
CA ARG A 201 9.99 -0.44 25.34
C ARG A 201 11.15 -0.74 24.39
N LEU A 202 11.42 0.16 23.45
CA LEU A 202 12.52 0.02 22.50
C LEU A 202 13.82 0.52 23.11
N PRO A 203 14.93 -0.25 23.06
CA PRO A 203 16.20 0.14 23.67
C PRO A 203 16.80 1.33 22.92
N ALA A 204 17.57 2.15 23.66
CA ALA A 204 18.39 3.21 23.09
C ALA A 204 19.85 2.72 22.91
N GLY A 205 20.59 3.42 22.00
CA GLY A 205 22.04 3.18 21.84
C GLY A 205 22.40 1.85 21.20
N ARG A 206 21.46 1.20 20.51
CA ARG A 206 21.66 -0.07 19.80
C ARG A 206 21.00 0.00 18.42
N PRO A 207 21.57 -0.65 17.38
CA PRO A 207 20.93 -0.68 16.07
C PRO A 207 19.52 -1.27 16.15
N LEU A 208 18.53 -0.51 15.65
CA LEU A 208 17.13 -0.91 15.60
C LEU A 208 16.68 -1.13 14.16
N ILE A 209 16.36 -2.37 13.85
CA ILE A 209 15.76 -2.78 12.58
C ILE A 209 14.22 -2.73 12.74
N LEU A 210 13.54 -2.03 11.85
CA LEU A 210 12.07 -1.91 11.87
C LEU A 210 11.48 -2.59 10.65
N SER A 211 10.44 -3.38 10.86
CA SER A 211 9.54 -3.87 9.80
C SER A 211 8.11 -3.46 10.14
N VAL A 212 7.39 -2.91 9.16
CA VAL A 212 6.02 -2.43 9.33
C VAL A 212 5.12 -3.05 8.27
N GLY A 213 4.01 -3.66 8.67
CA GLY A 213 3.04 -4.21 7.75
C GLY A 213 2.11 -5.24 8.39
N ARG A 214 1.12 -5.68 7.61
CA ARG A 214 0.24 -6.77 8.02
C ARG A 214 1.04 -8.07 8.20
N LEU A 215 0.75 -8.83 9.25
CA LEU A 215 1.39 -10.12 9.49
C LEU A 215 0.65 -11.21 8.71
N SER A 216 0.91 -11.30 7.42
CA SER A 216 0.30 -12.24 6.47
C SER A 216 1.38 -13.02 5.69
N PRO A 217 1.05 -14.18 5.10
CA PRO A 217 2.04 -15.10 4.53
C PRO A 217 2.95 -14.48 3.47
N GLU A 218 2.41 -13.59 2.62
CA GLU A 218 3.15 -12.93 1.55
C GLU A 218 4.20 -11.93 2.07
N LYS A 219 4.07 -11.49 3.32
CA LYS A 219 5.04 -10.56 3.95
C LYS A 219 6.31 -11.26 4.41
N ARG A 220 6.29 -12.59 4.50
CA ARG A 220 7.47 -13.42 4.80
C ARG A 220 8.27 -12.93 6.00
N ILE A 221 7.58 -12.53 7.07
CA ILE A 221 8.23 -12.14 8.34
C ILE A 221 9.03 -13.32 8.95
N ASP A 222 8.68 -14.57 8.61
CA ASP A 222 9.49 -15.75 8.94
C ASP A 222 10.94 -15.61 8.45
N VAL A 223 11.15 -15.16 7.22
CA VAL A 223 12.50 -14.91 6.66
C VAL A 223 13.25 -13.82 7.43
N LEU A 224 12.55 -12.77 7.86
CA LEU A 224 13.15 -11.74 8.71
C LEU A 224 13.55 -12.29 10.09
N LEU A 225 12.75 -13.17 10.68
CA LEU A 225 13.07 -13.80 11.96
C LEU A 225 14.28 -14.74 11.84
N ASP A 226 14.36 -15.56 10.77
CA ASP A 226 15.50 -16.41 10.49
C ASP A 226 16.78 -15.57 10.24
N ALA A 227 16.64 -14.44 9.55
CA ALA A 227 17.74 -13.49 9.37
C ALA A 227 18.16 -12.82 10.70
N ALA A 228 17.18 -12.47 11.55
CA ALA A 228 17.45 -11.89 12.86
C ALA A 228 18.24 -12.84 13.76
N ALA A 229 17.95 -14.14 13.74
CA ALA A 229 18.71 -15.14 14.50
C ALA A 229 20.19 -15.17 14.11
N GLN A 230 20.47 -15.15 12.80
CA GLN A 230 21.85 -15.10 12.28
C GLN A 230 22.54 -13.77 12.57
N LEU A 231 21.82 -12.65 12.44
CA LEU A 231 22.33 -11.31 12.75
C LEU A 231 22.71 -11.19 14.22
N ILE A 232 21.84 -11.62 15.13
CA ILE A 232 22.02 -11.46 16.58
C ILE A 232 23.19 -12.32 17.08
N HIS A 233 23.44 -13.45 16.45
CA HIS A 233 24.65 -14.24 16.74
C HIS A 233 25.94 -13.46 16.45
N ARG A 234 25.98 -12.65 15.38
CA ARG A 234 27.12 -11.81 15.00
C ARG A 234 27.15 -10.47 15.72
N ASN A 235 25.97 -9.88 15.91
CA ASN A 235 25.75 -8.56 16.52
C ASN A 235 24.70 -8.65 17.64
N PRO A 236 25.09 -9.11 18.87
CA PRO A 236 24.15 -9.29 19.98
C PRO A 236 23.45 -7.99 20.42
N GLY A 237 23.99 -6.83 20.01
CA GLY A 237 23.42 -5.51 20.25
C GLY A 237 22.21 -5.20 19.38
N ALA A 238 22.05 -5.80 18.20
CA ALA A 238 20.97 -5.50 17.28
C ALA A 238 19.59 -5.84 17.86
N ARG A 239 18.59 -5.06 17.48
CA ARG A 239 17.18 -5.24 17.87
C ARG A 239 16.29 -5.17 16.66
N VAL A 240 15.24 -5.97 16.66
CA VAL A 240 14.23 -6.00 15.59
C VAL A 240 12.87 -5.66 16.18
N ALA A 241 12.19 -4.67 15.61
CA ALA A 241 10.83 -4.33 15.92
C ALA A 241 9.91 -4.67 14.72
N VAL A 242 8.85 -5.41 14.98
CA VAL A 242 7.85 -5.80 13.99
C VAL A 242 6.53 -5.14 14.37
N ALA A 243 6.10 -4.14 13.59
CA ALA A 243 4.86 -3.39 13.80
C ALA A 243 3.78 -3.88 12.84
N GLY A 244 2.64 -4.25 13.38
CA GLY A 244 1.46 -4.73 12.67
C GLY A 244 0.83 -5.93 13.34
N THR A 245 -0.35 -6.28 12.85
CA THR A 245 -1.14 -7.45 13.24
C THR A 245 -1.52 -8.26 12.00
N GLY A 246 -1.98 -9.48 12.19
CA GLY A 246 -2.44 -10.32 11.08
C GLY A 246 -2.54 -11.80 11.44
N PRO A 247 -3.05 -12.62 10.51
CA PRO A 247 -3.33 -14.04 10.76
C PRO A 247 -2.09 -14.88 11.14
N GLU A 248 -0.90 -14.42 10.74
CA GLU A 248 0.36 -15.12 11.04
C GLU A 248 0.96 -14.79 12.41
N GLU A 249 0.40 -13.86 13.17
CA GLU A 249 1.03 -13.33 14.39
C GLU A 249 1.40 -14.41 15.38
N ALA A 250 0.47 -15.32 15.69
CA ALA A 250 0.70 -16.40 16.66
C ALA A 250 1.82 -17.35 16.19
N ARG A 251 1.82 -17.72 14.90
CA ARG A 251 2.86 -18.56 14.29
C ARG A 251 4.23 -17.89 14.32
N LEU A 252 4.29 -16.61 13.99
CA LEU A 252 5.55 -15.84 13.98
C LEU A 252 6.13 -15.64 15.38
N ARG A 253 5.29 -15.39 16.39
CA ARG A 253 5.73 -15.31 17.79
C ARG A 253 6.31 -16.66 18.28
N ALA A 254 5.62 -17.76 17.98
CA ALA A 254 6.14 -19.09 18.30
C ALA A 254 7.45 -19.40 17.56
N HIS A 255 7.58 -18.95 16.31
CA HIS A 255 8.82 -19.09 15.53
C HIS A 255 9.97 -18.30 16.17
N ALA A 256 9.75 -17.04 16.54
CA ALA A 256 10.74 -16.22 17.23
C ALA A 256 11.19 -16.85 18.58
N GLN A 257 10.27 -17.47 19.33
CA GLN A 257 10.59 -18.18 20.57
C GLN A 257 11.49 -19.41 20.30
N ARG A 258 11.17 -20.22 19.29
CA ARG A 258 12.03 -21.38 18.92
C ARG A 258 13.44 -20.96 18.50
N LEU A 259 13.59 -19.80 17.89
CA LEU A 259 14.87 -19.21 17.51
C LEU A 259 15.61 -18.53 18.69
N GLY A 260 15.05 -18.51 19.90
CA GLY A 260 15.64 -17.87 21.07
C GLY A 260 15.65 -16.32 21.01
N LEU A 261 14.76 -15.70 20.23
CA LEU A 261 14.78 -14.26 19.95
C LEU A 261 13.92 -13.40 20.90
N ALA A 262 13.44 -13.96 22.02
CA ALA A 262 12.49 -13.30 22.92
C ALA A 262 12.96 -11.94 23.48
N GLY A 263 14.27 -11.74 23.65
CA GLY A 263 14.86 -10.49 24.15
C GLY A 263 15.24 -9.48 23.04
N GLN A 264 15.34 -9.91 21.80
CA GLN A 264 15.90 -9.14 20.68
C GLN A 264 14.87 -8.76 19.64
N VAL A 265 13.80 -9.55 19.47
CA VAL A 265 12.70 -9.27 18.56
C VAL A 265 11.46 -8.85 19.36
N ARG A 266 10.88 -7.72 18.99
CA ARG A 266 9.67 -7.21 19.63
C ARG A 266 8.55 -7.03 18.62
N PHE A 267 7.44 -7.72 18.86
CA PHE A 267 6.19 -7.51 18.13
C PHE A 267 5.40 -6.40 18.80
N LEU A 268 5.20 -5.28 18.09
CA LEU A 268 4.57 -4.07 18.63
C LEU A 268 3.04 -4.10 18.55
N GLY A 269 2.47 -5.08 17.81
CA GLY A 269 1.05 -5.08 17.49
C GLY A 269 0.68 -3.94 16.53
N PHE A 270 -0.59 -3.55 16.51
CA PHE A 270 -1.05 -2.42 15.72
C PHE A 270 -0.46 -1.10 16.26
N VAL A 271 0.18 -0.34 15.37
CA VAL A 271 0.71 1.00 15.66
C VAL A 271 -0.15 2.02 14.92
N PRO A 272 -0.78 2.98 15.62
CA PRO A 272 -1.56 4.04 15.00
C PRO A 272 -0.72 4.87 14.02
N ARG A 273 -1.36 5.37 12.95
CA ARG A 273 -0.68 6.17 11.92
C ARG A 273 -0.02 7.44 12.48
N SER A 274 -0.59 8.03 13.54
CA SER A 274 0.01 9.14 14.28
C SER A 274 1.38 8.84 14.86
N ASP A 275 1.62 7.58 15.23
CA ASP A 275 2.83 7.14 15.92
C ASP A 275 3.88 6.60 14.94
N LEU A 276 3.47 6.23 13.71
CA LEU A 276 4.35 5.59 12.73
C LEU A 276 5.54 6.46 12.33
N ALA A 277 5.34 7.76 12.12
CA ALA A 277 6.43 8.66 11.75
C ALA A 277 7.53 8.69 12.83
N SER A 278 7.15 8.76 14.10
CA SER A 278 8.09 8.66 15.21
C SER A 278 8.74 7.29 15.31
N LEU A 279 7.99 6.22 15.05
CA LEU A 279 8.53 4.86 15.04
C LEU A 279 9.61 4.69 13.96
N TYR A 280 9.38 5.19 12.75
CA TYR A 280 10.41 5.20 11.69
C TYR A 280 11.64 6.01 12.10
N ARG A 281 11.47 7.19 12.71
CA ARG A 281 12.58 8.02 13.20
C ARG A 281 13.38 7.37 14.34
N LEU A 282 12.81 6.41 15.06
CA LEU A 282 13.50 5.64 16.09
C LEU A 282 14.40 4.54 15.52
N ALA A 283 14.12 4.08 14.31
CA ALA A 283 14.83 3.00 13.65
C ALA A 283 16.10 3.49 12.95
N ASP A 284 17.06 2.59 12.77
CA ASP A 284 18.29 2.79 12.00
C ASP A 284 18.20 2.17 10.60
N ILE A 285 17.40 1.10 10.45
CA ILE A 285 17.28 0.32 9.21
C ILE A 285 15.82 -0.09 9.07
N PHE A 286 15.28 -0.02 7.86
CA PHE A 286 14.01 -0.62 7.52
C PHE A 286 14.22 -1.96 6.80
N ALA A 287 13.50 -3.00 7.24
CA ALA A 287 13.57 -4.33 6.63
C ALA A 287 12.20 -4.76 6.09
N ILE A 288 12.17 -5.24 4.85
CA ILE A 288 10.97 -5.77 4.20
C ILE A 288 11.29 -7.04 3.42
N THR A 289 10.69 -8.14 3.84
CA THR A 289 10.88 -9.47 3.24
C THR A 289 9.70 -9.91 2.37
N SER A 290 8.77 -9.00 2.11
CA SER A 290 7.54 -9.24 1.33
C SER A 290 7.85 -9.69 -0.09
N GLU A 291 7.22 -10.79 -0.51
CA GLU A 291 7.31 -11.31 -1.87
C GLU A 291 6.18 -10.82 -2.80
N ALA A 292 5.31 -9.92 -2.34
CA ALA A 292 4.14 -9.48 -3.12
C ALA A 292 3.79 -7.99 -2.87
N GLU A 293 4.61 -7.11 -3.42
CA GLU A 293 4.38 -5.66 -3.36
C GLU A 293 4.21 -5.08 -4.77
N LEU A 294 3.12 -4.34 -4.99
CA LEU A 294 2.96 -3.53 -6.19
C LEU A 294 3.58 -2.13 -6.04
N GLN A 295 3.53 -1.58 -4.85
CA GLN A 295 4.30 -0.45 -4.35
C GLN A 295 4.11 -0.38 -2.83
N SER A 296 5.18 -0.59 -2.09
CA SER A 296 5.12 -0.63 -0.63
C SER A 296 5.05 0.77 -0.02
N LEU A 297 3.91 1.14 0.57
CA LEU A 297 3.74 2.40 1.30
C LEU A 297 4.70 2.48 2.48
N THR A 298 4.86 1.39 3.23
CA THR A 298 5.73 1.37 4.41
C THR A 298 7.21 1.54 4.05
N THR A 299 7.62 1.04 2.88
CA THR A 299 8.96 1.31 2.35
C THR A 299 9.12 2.78 1.96
N MET A 300 8.12 3.37 1.30
CA MET A 300 8.15 4.80 0.96
C MET A 300 8.16 5.69 2.22
N GLU A 301 7.38 5.34 3.25
CA GLU A 301 7.37 6.05 4.54
C GLU A 301 8.73 5.96 5.26
N ALA A 302 9.34 4.77 5.25
CA ALA A 302 10.69 4.56 5.80
C ALA A 302 11.74 5.38 5.03
N MET A 303 11.72 5.36 3.71
CA MET A 303 12.64 6.15 2.89
C MET A 303 12.42 7.67 3.09
N ALA A 304 11.18 8.10 3.29
CA ALA A 304 10.85 9.50 3.55
C ALA A 304 11.38 9.98 4.91
N THR A 305 11.53 9.09 5.88
CA THR A 305 12.19 9.39 7.16
C THR A 305 13.72 9.22 7.12
N GLY A 306 14.26 8.85 5.96
CA GLY A 306 15.70 8.73 5.75
C GLY A 306 16.28 7.36 6.14
N LEU A 307 15.48 6.30 6.19
CA LEU A 307 16.02 4.97 6.50
C LEU A 307 16.65 4.31 5.26
N PRO A 308 17.83 3.68 5.42
CA PRO A 308 18.31 2.69 4.47
C PRO A 308 17.42 1.46 4.53
N VAL A 309 17.26 0.76 3.39
CA VAL A 309 16.31 -0.35 3.27
C VAL A 309 17.01 -1.67 2.96
N VAL A 310 16.70 -2.72 3.70
CA VAL A 310 16.99 -4.10 3.30
C VAL A 310 15.70 -4.74 2.84
N ALA A 311 15.62 -5.06 1.55
CA ALA A 311 14.45 -5.64 0.92
C ALA A 311 14.79 -6.95 0.20
N VAL A 312 13.77 -7.71 -0.19
CA VAL A 312 13.94 -8.80 -1.14
C VAL A 312 13.69 -8.31 -2.56
N ASP A 313 14.38 -8.87 -3.53
CA ASP A 313 14.22 -8.57 -4.96
C ASP A 313 12.98 -9.30 -5.50
N ALA A 314 11.81 -8.72 -5.19
CA ALA A 314 10.54 -9.28 -5.57
C ALA A 314 9.58 -8.19 -6.06
N TYR A 315 8.96 -8.45 -7.22
CA TYR A 315 8.01 -7.52 -7.85
C TYR A 315 8.55 -6.08 -7.92
N ALA A 316 7.81 -5.13 -7.34
CA ALA A 316 8.12 -3.71 -7.46
C ALA A 316 9.01 -3.15 -6.32
N LEU A 317 9.57 -3.99 -5.46
CA LEU A 317 10.48 -3.50 -4.42
C LEU A 317 11.77 -2.94 -5.02
N SER A 318 12.28 -3.50 -6.12
CA SER A 318 13.45 -3.00 -6.84
C SER A 318 13.23 -1.64 -7.54
N GLU A 319 11.99 -1.19 -7.71
CA GLU A 319 11.71 0.17 -8.19
C GLU A 319 11.89 1.24 -7.09
N LEU A 320 11.79 0.87 -5.83
CA LEU A 320 12.03 1.75 -4.67
C LEU A 320 13.43 1.59 -4.10
N VAL A 321 13.90 0.33 -3.98
CA VAL A 321 15.19 0.00 -3.38
C VAL A 321 16.20 -0.29 -4.48
N ARG A 322 17.18 0.58 -4.62
CA ARG A 322 18.31 0.43 -5.55
C ARG A 322 19.47 -0.19 -4.81
N HIS A 323 19.84 -1.40 -5.24
CA HIS A 323 20.91 -2.16 -4.62
C HIS A 323 22.21 -1.36 -4.57
N HIS A 324 22.85 -1.27 -3.39
CA HIS A 324 24.02 -0.46 -3.06
C HIS A 324 23.84 1.09 -3.09
N ASP A 325 22.68 1.65 -3.52
CA ASP A 325 22.44 3.10 -3.51
C ASP A 325 21.70 3.54 -2.23
N ASN A 326 20.46 3.07 -2.02
CA ASN A 326 19.67 3.41 -0.83
C ASN A 326 19.37 2.19 0.06
N GLY A 327 19.97 1.05 -0.24
CA GLY A 327 19.76 -0.18 0.50
C GLY A 327 20.28 -1.40 -0.22
N PHE A 328 19.81 -2.55 0.21
CA PHE A 328 20.19 -3.84 -0.35
C PHE A 328 18.97 -4.66 -0.77
N LEU A 329 19.11 -5.39 -1.87
CA LEU A 329 18.15 -6.37 -2.37
C LEU A 329 18.69 -7.77 -2.19
N ALA A 330 18.02 -8.56 -1.37
CA ALA A 330 18.31 -9.98 -1.16
C ALA A 330 17.41 -10.85 -2.04
N ARG A 331 17.84 -12.06 -2.35
CA ARG A 331 17.00 -13.03 -3.03
C ARG A 331 15.79 -13.40 -2.15
N PRO A 332 14.58 -13.54 -2.70
CA PRO A 332 13.41 -13.97 -1.95
C PRO A 332 13.67 -15.28 -1.18
N GLY A 333 13.23 -15.32 0.07
CA GLY A 333 13.43 -16.48 0.95
C GLY A 333 14.86 -16.68 1.50
N HIS A 334 15.84 -15.86 1.10
CA HIS A 334 17.25 -16.08 1.46
C HIS A 334 17.65 -15.34 2.74
N ALA A 335 17.26 -15.89 3.92
CA ALA A 335 17.48 -15.28 5.22
C ALA A 335 18.95 -14.91 5.50
N ALA A 336 19.93 -15.76 5.08
CA ALA A 336 21.34 -15.50 5.29
C ALA A 336 21.83 -14.24 4.55
N GLN A 337 21.31 -13.94 3.38
CA GLN A 337 21.65 -12.73 2.63
C GLN A 337 21.03 -11.49 3.28
N VAL A 338 19.77 -11.59 3.75
CA VAL A 338 19.13 -10.52 4.54
C VAL A 338 19.94 -10.24 5.80
N ALA A 339 20.37 -11.28 6.54
CA ALA A 339 21.20 -11.15 7.75
C ALA A 339 22.53 -10.45 7.46
N ALA A 340 23.23 -10.82 6.38
CA ALA A 340 24.49 -10.21 5.99
C ALA A 340 24.33 -8.71 5.68
N TYR A 341 23.29 -8.32 4.97
CA TYR A 341 23.03 -6.91 4.65
C TYR A 341 22.62 -6.10 5.87
N LEU A 342 21.81 -6.69 6.77
CA LEU A 342 21.49 -6.06 8.05
C LEU A 342 22.73 -5.85 8.91
N ASP A 343 23.64 -6.84 8.96
CA ASP A 343 24.88 -6.77 9.73
C ASP A 343 25.80 -5.65 9.20
N LEU A 344 25.99 -5.56 7.87
CA LEU A 344 26.72 -4.46 7.24
C LEU A 344 26.19 -3.09 7.67
N LEU A 345 24.89 -2.92 7.64
CA LEU A 345 24.25 -1.66 8.04
C LEU A 345 24.31 -1.43 9.56
N CYS A 346 24.27 -2.46 10.38
CA CYS A 346 24.44 -2.32 11.83
C CYS A 346 25.85 -1.86 12.21
N CYS A 347 26.87 -2.36 11.49
CA CYS A 347 28.28 -2.10 11.79
C CYS A 347 28.84 -0.82 11.16
N ASP A 348 28.23 -0.29 10.09
CA ASP A 348 28.72 0.90 9.38
C ASP A 348 27.74 2.08 9.40
N PRO A 349 27.87 3.00 10.39
CA PRO A 349 27.06 4.23 10.44
C PRO A 349 27.26 5.14 9.22
N SER A 350 28.45 5.17 8.62
CA SER A 350 28.74 5.98 7.44
C SER A 350 28.00 5.47 6.21
N LEU A 351 27.92 4.15 6.05
CA LEU A 351 27.12 3.51 5.01
C LEU A 351 25.63 3.81 5.20
N ARG A 352 25.13 3.72 6.44
CA ARG A 352 23.74 4.11 6.74
C ARG A 352 23.46 5.55 6.35
N ALA A 353 24.35 6.48 6.68
CA ALA A 353 24.18 7.90 6.35
C ALA A 353 24.17 8.15 4.83
N ARG A 354 25.05 7.52 4.06
CA ARG A 354 25.04 7.60 2.59
C ARG A 354 23.74 7.06 1.99
N MET A 355 23.32 5.88 2.42
CA MET A 355 22.09 5.26 1.93
C MET A 355 20.83 6.02 2.36
N SER A 356 20.85 6.63 3.55
CA SER A 356 19.81 7.55 4.01
C SER A 356 19.65 8.75 3.07
N ALA A 357 20.73 9.40 2.70
CA ALA A 357 20.71 10.52 1.76
C ALA A 357 20.13 10.10 0.39
N SER A 358 20.45 8.90 -0.08
CA SER A 358 19.91 8.34 -1.31
C SER A 358 18.42 8.01 -1.20
N SER A 359 17.95 7.45 -0.07
CA SER A 359 16.53 7.23 0.20
C SER A 359 15.75 8.53 0.10
N LEU A 360 16.23 9.59 0.75
CA LEU A 360 15.61 10.92 0.71
C LEU A 360 15.59 11.53 -0.69
N ARG A 361 16.60 11.28 -1.49
CA ARG A 361 16.68 11.75 -2.90
C ARG A 361 15.66 11.02 -3.77
N ILE A 362 15.59 9.70 -3.67
CA ILE A 362 14.71 8.85 -4.48
C ILE A 362 13.25 9.13 -4.16
N ILE A 363 12.91 9.25 -2.87
CA ILE A 363 11.51 9.36 -2.43
C ILE A 363 10.84 10.66 -2.86
N LYS A 364 11.58 11.73 -3.16
CA LYS A 364 11.04 12.98 -3.73
C LYS A 364 10.24 12.74 -5.01
N GLY A 365 10.61 11.73 -5.80
CA GLY A 365 9.86 11.34 -7.00
C GLY A 365 8.46 10.79 -6.70
N HIS A 366 8.19 10.40 -5.47
CA HIS A 366 6.94 9.80 -5.02
C HIS A 366 6.14 10.71 -4.07
N GLU A 367 6.43 12.02 -4.06
CA GLU A 367 5.72 12.98 -3.21
C GLU A 367 4.22 13.01 -3.53
N ARG A 368 3.38 13.09 -2.47
CA ARG A 368 1.91 13.17 -2.57
C ARG A 368 1.42 14.28 -3.50
N GLN A 369 2.03 15.46 -3.48
CA GLN A 369 1.60 16.58 -4.32
C GLN A 369 1.88 16.33 -5.80
N ARG A 370 2.99 15.67 -6.12
CA ARG A 370 3.31 15.22 -7.47
C ARG A 370 2.32 14.18 -7.95
N MET A 371 2.02 13.17 -7.16
CA MET A 371 1.00 12.16 -7.45
C MET A 371 -0.36 12.79 -7.75
N LEU A 372 -0.80 13.78 -6.95
CA LEU A 372 -2.07 14.48 -7.19
C LEU A 372 -2.07 15.26 -8.52
N ALA A 373 -0.95 15.92 -8.86
CA ALA A 373 -0.81 16.62 -10.13
C ALA A 373 -0.83 15.66 -11.34
N GLU A 374 -0.19 14.51 -11.22
CA GLU A 374 -0.24 13.45 -12.24
C GLU A 374 -1.67 12.93 -12.45
N TRP A 375 -2.43 12.71 -11.35
CA TRP A 375 -3.85 12.33 -11.45
C TRP A 375 -4.70 13.40 -12.13
N GLU A 376 -4.51 14.68 -11.78
CA GLU A 376 -5.23 15.76 -12.47
C GLU A 376 -4.91 15.78 -13.97
N SER A 377 -3.65 15.52 -14.36
CA SER A 377 -3.25 15.41 -15.75
C SER A 377 -4.00 14.27 -16.46
N VAL A 378 -4.00 13.07 -15.88
CA VAL A 378 -4.73 11.91 -16.41
C VAL A 378 -6.22 12.23 -16.58
N TYR A 379 -6.85 12.86 -15.58
CA TYR A 379 -8.28 13.17 -15.69
C TYR A 379 -8.56 14.21 -16.77
N ARG A 380 -7.71 15.23 -16.92
CA ARG A 380 -7.88 16.26 -17.98
C ARG A 380 -7.78 15.69 -19.39
N THR A 381 -6.97 14.64 -19.61
CA THR A 381 -6.90 13.99 -20.93
C THR A 381 -8.16 13.21 -21.29
N LEU A 382 -8.95 12.80 -20.29
CA LEU A 382 -10.14 11.97 -20.48
C LEU A 382 -11.44 12.78 -20.48
N VAL A 383 -11.43 13.94 -19.85
CA VAL A 383 -12.61 14.82 -19.75
C VAL A 383 -12.56 15.84 -20.88
N PRO A 384 -13.51 15.80 -21.84
CA PRO A 384 -13.57 16.81 -22.89
C PRO A 384 -13.64 18.22 -22.27
N ALA A 385 -12.88 19.16 -22.82
CA ALA A 385 -13.01 20.56 -22.42
C ALA A 385 -14.49 20.93 -22.55
N ARG A 386 -15.13 21.33 -21.45
CA ARG A 386 -16.49 21.88 -21.54
C ARG A 386 -16.42 23.08 -22.48
N ALA A 387 -17.05 22.96 -23.66
CA ALA A 387 -17.23 24.07 -24.56
C ALA A 387 -17.81 25.24 -23.76
N GLY A 388 -17.11 26.37 -23.74
CA GLY A 388 -17.18 27.47 -22.80
C GLY A 388 -18.57 27.76 -22.21
N ALA A 389 -18.58 27.81 -20.89
CA ALA A 389 -19.48 28.71 -20.20
C ALA A 389 -18.94 30.14 -20.41
N ARG A 390 -19.43 30.78 -21.48
CA ARG A 390 -19.38 32.24 -21.58
C ARG A 390 -20.54 32.82 -20.78
#